data_488680cf0614f44820d2b17b36c16a1f
#
_entry.id   488680cf0614f44820d2b17b36c16a1f
#
_cell.length_a   1.000
_cell.length_b   1.000
_cell.length_c   1.000
_cell.angle_alpha   90.00
_cell.angle_beta   90.00
_cell.angle_gamma   90.00
#
_symmetry.space_group_name_H-M   'P 1'
#
loop_
_entity.id
_entity.type
_entity.pdbx_description
1 polymer ?
#
loop_
_entity_poly.entity_id
_entity_poly.type
_entity_poly.pdbx_seq_one_letter_code
_entity_poly.pdbx_strand_id
1 'polypeptide(L)'
;LYSFSGRYIDSQAVLKSIDPSQLPEEMLSRYYEVCIQFYDHYGLASSNKYHDIKTALRDSLMKTAAPRSRTYRSNRVTQLMNSADPSNYALAERILADLLAQTPRDTPDYASSNHQLAKLYQRMNRLDLAKKYYTISAITDIRCAIKETSALQNLALIYFDAGDEKRAFKYAQSAIEDAVFGGAQVRTTQMAEFYTMVNAAFRDKEAAAKHNLQWSLLLISLLSLSLILLIAQILKQMKNISKIKERLSESNVRLTEQNREIIETNSLLTESNMVKEQYITQFFDLHSNYIDKFE
;
A
#
# COMPACT_ATOMS: atom_id res chain seq x y z
N LEU A 1 29.29 1.90 -26.93
CA LEU A 1 28.72 3.25 -26.90
C LEU A 1 27.63 3.43 -27.97
N TYR A 2 27.93 3.28 -29.27
CA TYR A 2 26.96 3.53 -30.35
C TYR A 2 25.69 2.69 -30.24
N SER A 3 25.79 1.39 -29.99
CA SER A 3 24.59 0.53 -29.87
C SER A 3 23.72 0.87 -28.67
N PHE A 4 24.34 1.35 -27.59
CA PHE A 4 23.63 1.77 -26.38
C PHE A 4 22.82 3.07 -26.59
N SER A 5 23.36 3.99 -27.39
CA SER A 5 22.68 5.25 -27.77
C SER A 5 21.77 5.12 -28.99
N GLY A 6 21.46 3.92 -29.48
CA GLY A 6 20.60 3.68 -30.62
C GLY A 6 21.23 3.89 -32.00
N ARG A 7 22.51 4.18 -32.08
CA ARG A 7 23.27 4.38 -33.33
C ARG A 7 23.73 3.05 -33.91
N TYR A 8 22.76 2.20 -34.32
CA TYR A 8 23.04 0.82 -34.73
C TYR A 8 23.83 0.71 -36.04
N ILE A 9 23.57 1.60 -37.01
CA ILE A 9 24.27 1.61 -38.30
C ILE A 9 25.76 1.89 -38.07
N ASP A 10 26.07 2.91 -37.26
CA ASP A 10 27.43 3.26 -36.93
C ASP A 10 28.15 2.14 -36.15
N SER A 11 27.43 1.55 -35.18
CA SER A 11 27.95 0.42 -34.40
C SER A 11 28.26 -0.78 -35.29
N GLN A 12 27.39 -1.11 -36.22
CA GLN A 12 27.59 -2.21 -37.16
C GLN A 12 28.75 -1.95 -38.13
N ALA A 13 28.87 -0.69 -38.60
CA ALA A 13 29.98 -0.31 -39.46
C ALA A 13 31.34 -0.48 -38.78
N VAL A 14 31.43 -0.05 -37.53
CA VAL A 14 32.64 -0.23 -36.70
C VAL A 14 32.95 -1.71 -36.49
N LEU A 15 31.95 -2.52 -36.12
CA LEU A 15 32.13 -3.96 -35.91
C LEU A 15 32.58 -4.69 -37.17
N LYS A 16 32.04 -4.33 -38.34
CA LYS A 16 32.41 -4.90 -39.65
C LYS A 16 33.81 -4.46 -40.11
N SER A 17 34.30 -3.33 -39.66
CA SER A 17 35.68 -2.86 -40.02
C SER A 17 36.79 -3.61 -39.26
N ILE A 18 36.42 -4.37 -38.23
CA ILE A 18 37.36 -5.17 -37.45
C ILE A 18 37.42 -6.59 -38.03
N ASP A 19 38.59 -7.00 -38.51
CA ASP A 19 38.86 -8.38 -38.88
C ASP A 19 39.31 -9.20 -37.65
N PRO A 20 38.46 -10.15 -37.19
CA PRO A 20 38.81 -10.94 -36.01
C PRO A 20 40.10 -11.76 -36.16
N SER A 21 40.48 -12.13 -37.40
CA SER A 21 41.68 -12.92 -37.66
C SER A 21 42.99 -12.15 -37.37
N GLN A 22 42.92 -10.81 -37.36
CA GLN A 22 44.05 -9.94 -37.10
C GLN A 22 44.15 -9.48 -35.63
N LEU A 23 43.15 -9.86 -34.80
CA LEU A 23 43.15 -9.51 -33.39
C LEU A 23 44.08 -10.44 -32.59
N PRO A 24 44.81 -9.91 -31.59
CA PRO A 24 45.47 -10.74 -30.61
C PRO A 24 44.50 -11.69 -29.90
N GLU A 25 44.94 -12.91 -29.60
CA GLU A 25 44.09 -13.95 -28.98
C GLU A 25 43.40 -13.47 -27.70
N GLU A 26 44.12 -12.68 -26.91
CA GLU A 26 43.56 -12.07 -25.67
C GLU A 26 42.44 -11.06 -25.90
N MET A 27 42.33 -10.48 -27.09
CA MET A 27 41.27 -9.52 -27.46
C MET A 27 40.10 -10.19 -28.15
N LEU A 28 40.20 -11.41 -28.64
CA LEU A 28 39.15 -12.12 -29.36
C LEU A 28 37.91 -12.34 -28.49
N SER A 29 38.10 -12.74 -27.24
CA SER A 29 36.96 -12.94 -26.32
C SER A 29 36.21 -11.63 -26.09
N ARG A 30 36.91 -10.50 -25.98
CA ARG A 30 36.31 -9.17 -25.83
C ARG A 30 35.56 -8.70 -27.08
N TYR A 31 36.14 -8.98 -28.25
CA TYR A 31 35.47 -8.70 -29.52
C TYR A 31 34.10 -9.43 -29.62
N TYR A 32 34.07 -10.74 -29.35
CA TYR A 32 32.85 -11.51 -29.37
C TYR A 32 31.82 -11.06 -28.33
N GLU A 33 32.29 -10.67 -27.16
CA GLU A 33 31.42 -10.09 -26.11
C GLU A 33 30.73 -8.80 -26.60
N VAL A 34 31.49 -7.90 -27.25
CA VAL A 34 30.94 -6.66 -27.82
C VAL A 34 29.95 -6.94 -28.96
N CYS A 35 30.24 -7.93 -29.79
CA CYS A 35 29.32 -8.36 -30.85
C CYS A 35 27.99 -8.90 -30.26
N ILE A 36 28.07 -9.72 -29.21
CA ILE A 36 26.87 -10.22 -28.52
C ILE A 36 26.04 -9.06 -27.95
N GLN A 37 26.69 -8.09 -27.29
CA GLN A 37 26.02 -6.89 -26.78
C GLN A 37 25.36 -6.05 -27.87
N PHE A 38 26.03 -5.91 -29.02
CA PHE A 38 25.42 -5.24 -30.17
C PHE A 38 24.11 -5.92 -30.58
N TYR A 39 24.12 -7.23 -30.78
CA TYR A 39 22.91 -7.97 -31.18
C TYR A 39 21.85 -8.05 -30.08
N ASP A 40 22.22 -7.95 -28.82
CA ASP A 40 21.26 -7.80 -27.72
C ASP A 40 20.54 -6.46 -27.83
N HIS A 41 21.26 -5.33 -28.00
CA HIS A 41 20.65 -4.01 -28.13
C HIS A 41 19.88 -3.86 -29.44
N TYR A 42 20.46 -4.30 -30.56
CA TYR A 42 19.80 -4.21 -31.86
C TYR A 42 18.57 -5.11 -31.96
N GLY A 43 18.63 -6.25 -31.32
CA GLY A 43 17.48 -7.18 -31.24
C GLY A 43 16.29 -6.59 -30.48
N LEU A 44 16.57 -5.80 -29.45
CA LEU A 44 15.51 -5.10 -28.71
C LEU A 44 14.84 -4.01 -29.57
N ALA A 45 15.63 -3.30 -30.39
CA ALA A 45 15.10 -2.22 -31.24
C ALA A 45 14.39 -2.73 -32.51
N SER A 46 14.87 -3.86 -33.07
CA SER A 46 14.34 -4.43 -34.32
C SER A 46 13.27 -5.50 -34.13
N SER A 47 12.88 -5.79 -32.88
CA SER A 47 11.98 -6.89 -32.53
C SER A 47 12.46 -8.28 -32.99
N ASN A 48 13.73 -8.40 -33.42
CA ASN A 48 14.36 -9.64 -33.83
C ASN A 48 15.36 -10.12 -32.79
N LYS A 49 15.23 -11.34 -32.32
CA LYS A 49 16.05 -11.88 -31.23
C LYS A 49 17.48 -12.26 -31.65
N TYR A 50 17.78 -12.37 -32.93
CA TYR A 50 19.12 -12.77 -33.46
C TYR A 50 19.72 -14.01 -32.74
N HIS A 51 18.87 -14.98 -32.42
CA HIS A 51 19.23 -16.10 -31.54
C HIS A 51 20.41 -16.88 -32.07
N ASP A 52 20.37 -17.27 -33.35
CA ASP A 52 21.41 -18.11 -33.98
C ASP A 52 22.76 -17.40 -34.05
N ILE A 53 22.74 -16.09 -34.41
CA ILE A 53 23.95 -15.29 -34.47
C ILE A 53 24.57 -15.15 -33.07
N LYS A 54 23.76 -14.88 -32.06
CA LYS A 54 24.26 -14.78 -30.69
C LYS A 54 24.78 -16.12 -30.15
N THR A 55 24.18 -17.21 -30.54
CA THR A 55 24.66 -18.56 -30.16
C THR A 55 26.01 -18.83 -30.81
N ALA A 56 26.16 -18.61 -32.10
CA ALA A 56 27.46 -18.78 -32.78
C ALA A 56 28.56 -17.87 -32.20
N LEU A 57 28.23 -16.61 -31.89
CA LEU A 57 29.18 -15.68 -31.23
C LEU A 57 29.57 -16.15 -29.83
N ARG A 58 28.64 -16.69 -29.05
CA ARG A 58 28.94 -17.26 -27.72
C ARG A 58 29.82 -18.50 -27.83
N ASP A 59 29.57 -19.35 -28.79
CA ASP A 59 30.43 -20.54 -29.04
C ASP A 59 31.84 -20.12 -29.40
N SER A 60 32.04 -19.07 -30.22
CA SER A 60 33.33 -18.48 -30.54
C SER A 60 33.97 -17.87 -29.31
N LEU A 61 33.24 -17.11 -28.50
CA LEU A 61 33.72 -16.55 -27.24
C LEU A 61 34.18 -17.66 -26.28
N MET A 62 33.41 -18.73 -26.15
CA MET A 62 33.74 -19.85 -25.26
C MET A 62 35.00 -20.60 -25.69
N LYS A 63 35.35 -20.61 -26.99
CA LYS A 63 36.59 -21.18 -27.50
C LYS A 63 37.81 -20.32 -27.23
N THR A 64 37.66 -18.99 -27.19
CA THR A 64 38.73 -18.03 -27.04
C THR A 64 38.95 -17.55 -25.61
N ALA A 65 37.88 -17.59 -24.77
CA ALA A 65 38.00 -17.16 -23.39
C ALA A 65 38.65 -18.22 -22.49
N ALA A 66 39.56 -17.81 -21.62
CA ALA A 66 40.19 -18.74 -20.67
C ALA A 66 39.10 -19.39 -19.78
N PRO A 67 39.11 -20.73 -19.60
CA PRO A 67 38.05 -21.48 -18.93
C PRO A 67 37.73 -21.06 -17.49
N ARG A 68 38.72 -20.46 -16.79
CA ARG A 68 38.57 -19.94 -15.42
C ARG A 68 38.24 -18.45 -15.36
N SER A 69 38.26 -17.76 -16.52
CA SER A 69 37.98 -16.33 -16.57
C SER A 69 36.52 -16.07 -16.20
N ARG A 70 36.30 -14.85 -15.67
CA ARG A 70 34.92 -14.36 -15.38
C ARG A 70 34.05 -14.38 -16.63
N THR A 71 34.58 -13.90 -17.76
CA THR A 71 33.89 -13.88 -19.06
C THR A 71 33.42 -15.28 -19.47
N TYR A 72 34.28 -16.30 -19.41
CA TYR A 72 33.90 -17.68 -19.70
C TYR A 72 32.80 -18.16 -18.77
N ARG A 73 32.97 -18.02 -17.46
CA ARG A 73 32.03 -18.52 -16.43
C ARG A 73 30.66 -17.85 -16.54
N SER A 74 30.60 -16.53 -16.75
CA SER A 74 29.38 -15.77 -16.93
C SER A 74 28.62 -16.18 -18.20
N ASN A 75 29.34 -16.38 -19.32
CA ASN A 75 28.72 -16.87 -20.55
C ASN A 75 28.26 -18.33 -20.42
N ARG A 76 29.00 -19.18 -19.70
CA ARG A 76 28.59 -20.55 -19.40
C ARG A 76 27.27 -20.57 -18.62
N VAL A 77 27.12 -19.72 -17.61
CA VAL A 77 25.86 -19.52 -16.89
C VAL A 77 24.72 -19.17 -17.85
N THR A 78 24.97 -18.23 -18.76
CA THR A 78 23.95 -17.83 -19.77
C THR A 78 23.56 -18.99 -20.67
N GLN A 79 24.50 -19.83 -21.12
CA GLN A 79 24.22 -21.03 -21.89
C GLN A 79 23.37 -22.03 -21.08
N LEU A 80 23.75 -22.32 -19.85
CA LEU A 80 23.01 -23.22 -18.94
C LEU A 80 21.59 -22.73 -18.68
N MET A 81 21.42 -21.42 -18.46
CA MET A 81 20.10 -20.82 -18.27
C MET A 81 19.22 -20.84 -19.52
N ASN A 82 19.81 -20.81 -20.73
CA ASN A 82 19.08 -20.84 -21.99
C ASN A 82 18.82 -22.26 -22.50
N SER A 83 19.39 -23.27 -21.85
CA SER A 83 19.09 -24.67 -22.18
C SER A 83 17.64 -25.00 -21.78
N ALA A 84 17.02 -25.94 -22.50
CA ALA A 84 15.69 -26.42 -22.19
C ALA A 84 15.64 -27.32 -20.94
N ASP A 85 16.79 -27.67 -20.39
CA ASP A 85 16.94 -28.60 -19.27
C ASP A 85 17.08 -27.85 -17.92
N PRO A 86 16.06 -27.90 -17.05
CA PRO A 86 16.12 -27.28 -15.73
C PRO A 86 17.21 -27.85 -14.80
N SER A 87 17.72 -29.08 -15.06
CA SER A 87 18.80 -29.67 -14.27
C SER A 87 20.08 -28.83 -14.32
N ASN A 88 20.27 -28.06 -15.39
CA ASN A 88 21.40 -27.14 -15.59
C ASN A 88 21.35 -25.92 -14.63
N TYR A 89 20.22 -25.63 -14.01
CA TYR A 89 20.09 -24.48 -13.08
C TYR A 89 20.94 -24.67 -11.81
N ALA A 90 21.07 -25.90 -11.30
CA ALA A 90 21.91 -26.16 -10.14
C ALA A 90 23.39 -25.89 -10.43
N LEU A 91 23.86 -26.24 -11.64
CA LEU A 91 25.22 -25.94 -12.06
C LEU A 91 25.43 -24.42 -12.25
N ALA A 92 24.48 -23.74 -12.87
CA ALA A 92 24.50 -22.29 -13.03
C ALA A 92 24.55 -21.56 -11.66
N GLU A 93 23.75 -22.00 -10.69
CA GLU A 93 23.75 -21.47 -9.33
C GLU A 93 25.11 -21.63 -8.65
N ARG A 94 25.73 -22.81 -8.75
CA ARG A 94 27.07 -23.05 -8.20
C ARG A 94 28.13 -22.13 -8.83
N ILE A 95 28.14 -21.99 -10.16
CA ILE A 95 29.07 -21.11 -10.85
C ILE A 95 28.92 -19.65 -10.39
N LEU A 96 27.67 -19.18 -10.23
CA LEU A 96 27.38 -17.83 -9.77
C LEU A 96 27.78 -17.62 -8.30
N ALA A 97 27.52 -18.60 -7.44
CA ALA A 97 27.93 -18.55 -6.03
C ALA A 97 29.46 -18.43 -5.91
N ASP A 98 30.20 -19.22 -6.70
CA ASP A 98 31.68 -19.16 -6.75
C ASP A 98 32.18 -17.82 -7.31
N LEU A 99 31.49 -17.26 -8.34
CA LEU A 99 31.84 -15.93 -8.86
C LEU A 99 31.60 -14.85 -7.80
N LEU A 100 30.51 -14.89 -7.09
CA LEU A 100 30.20 -13.94 -6.02
C LEU A 100 31.19 -14.02 -4.85
N ALA A 101 31.61 -15.23 -4.47
CA ALA A 101 32.57 -15.43 -3.39
C ALA A 101 33.92 -14.83 -3.70
N GLN A 102 34.31 -14.76 -5.00
CA GLN A 102 35.60 -14.25 -5.48
C GLN A 102 35.54 -12.77 -5.90
N THR A 103 34.36 -12.17 -5.96
CA THR A 103 34.18 -10.79 -6.45
C THR A 103 34.06 -9.83 -5.26
N PRO A 104 34.89 -8.77 -5.20
CA PRO A 104 34.74 -7.76 -4.16
C PRO A 104 33.35 -7.12 -4.19
N ARG A 105 32.80 -6.84 -3.00
CA ARG A 105 31.57 -6.12 -2.88
C ARG A 105 31.73 -4.68 -3.39
N ASP A 106 30.64 -4.05 -3.76
CA ASP A 106 30.63 -2.68 -4.29
C ASP A 106 31.47 -2.52 -5.57
N THR A 107 31.43 -3.53 -6.44
CA THR A 107 31.99 -3.49 -7.79
C THR A 107 30.94 -3.77 -8.84
N PRO A 108 31.08 -3.25 -10.09
CA PRO A 108 30.17 -3.55 -11.20
C PRO A 108 30.01 -5.05 -11.44
N ASP A 109 31.09 -5.78 -11.25
CA ASP A 109 31.11 -7.23 -11.39
C ASP A 109 30.28 -7.95 -10.34
N TYR A 110 30.28 -7.46 -9.12
CA TYR A 110 29.41 -7.98 -8.06
C TYR A 110 27.93 -7.72 -8.36
N ALA A 111 27.59 -6.51 -8.84
CA ALA A 111 26.25 -6.18 -9.29
C ALA A 111 25.76 -7.10 -10.40
N SER A 112 26.61 -7.27 -11.45
CA SER A 112 26.31 -8.15 -12.60
C SER A 112 26.07 -9.61 -12.19
N SER A 113 26.89 -10.16 -11.28
CA SER A 113 26.71 -11.54 -10.79
C SER A 113 25.44 -11.71 -9.97
N ASN A 114 25.10 -10.74 -9.12
CA ASN A 114 23.82 -10.73 -8.40
C ASN A 114 22.63 -10.63 -9.36
N HIS A 115 22.73 -9.82 -10.42
CA HIS A 115 21.71 -9.73 -11.45
C HIS A 115 21.47 -11.09 -12.15
N GLN A 116 22.54 -11.78 -12.55
CA GLN A 116 22.45 -13.09 -13.16
C GLN A 116 21.83 -14.13 -12.22
N LEU A 117 22.19 -14.11 -10.95
CA LEU A 117 21.63 -14.99 -9.93
C LEU A 117 20.14 -14.71 -9.68
N ALA A 118 19.75 -13.43 -9.64
CA ALA A 118 18.36 -13.03 -9.55
C ALA A 118 17.55 -13.55 -10.75
N LYS A 119 18.08 -13.41 -11.97
CA LYS A 119 17.46 -13.90 -13.20
C LYS A 119 17.33 -15.42 -13.20
N LEU A 120 18.32 -16.15 -12.66
CA LEU A 120 18.25 -17.59 -12.49
C LEU A 120 17.09 -17.97 -11.54
N TYR A 121 17.02 -17.35 -10.36
CA TYR A 121 15.93 -17.61 -9.41
C TYR A 121 14.53 -17.23 -9.95
N GLN A 122 14.44 -16.17 -10.75
CA GLN A 122 13.20 -15.80 -11.42
C GLN A 122 12.76 -16.92 -12.40
N ARG A 123 13.68 -17.51 -13.18
CA ARG A 123 13.38 -18.68 -14.05
C ARG A 123 12.99 -19.92 -13.27
N MET A 124 13.52 -20.10 -12.06
CA MET A 124 13.14 -21.17 -11.12
C MET A 124 11.84 -20.88 -10.36
N ASN A 125 11.15 -19.77 -10.66
CA ASN A 125 9.98 -19.27 -9.95
C ASN A 125 10.19 -19.05 -8.45
N ARG A 126 11.45 -18.83 -8.01
CA ARG A 126 11.82 -18.50 -6.63
C ARG A 126 11.86 -16.99 -6.45
N LEU A 127 10.69 -16.35 -6.50
CA LEU A 127 10.57 -14.90 -6.61
C LEU A 127 11.15 -14.13 -5.42
N ASP A 128 11.13 -14.69 -4.21
CA ASP A 128 11.71 -14.02 -3.03
C ASP A 128 13.23 -13.92 -3.14
N LEU A 129 13.89 -14.96 -3.63
CA LEU A 129 15.31 -14.93 -3.90
C LEU A 129 15.63 -14.01 -5.09
N ALA A 130 14.82 -14.04 -6.14
CA ALA A 130 14.97 -13.11 -7.25
C ALA A 130 14.90 -11.65 -6.78
N LYS A 131 13.90 -11.28 -5.99
CA LYS A 131 13.79 -9.95 -5.37
C LYS A 131 15.03 -9.58 -4.55
N LYS A 132 15.48 -10.50 -3.70
CA LYS A 132 16.67 -10.29 -2.88
C LYS A 132 17.91 -9.94 -3.73
N TYR A 133 18.21 -10.75 -4.73
CA TYR A 133 19.43 -10.58 -5.53
C TYR A 133 19.32 -9.42 -6.53
N TYR A 134 18.13 -9.13 -7.10
CA TYR A 134 17.92 -7.90 -7.86
C TYR A 134 18.10 -6.65 -6.99
N THR A 135 17.65 -6.67 -5.74
CA THR A 135 17.84 -5.56 -4.80
C THR A 135 19.33 -5.35 -4.50
N ILE A 136 20.08 -6.43 -4.26
CA ILE A 136 21.54 -6.33 -4.05
C ILE A 136 22.22 -5.75 -5.29
N SER A 137 21.86 -6.21 -6.50
CA SER A 137 22.39 -5.68 -7.75
C SER A 137 22.11 -4.19 -7.88
N ALA A 138 20.85 -3.76 -7.71
CA ALA A 138 20.48 -2.34 -7.83
C ALA A 138 21.19 -1.44 -6.81
N ILE A 139 21.30 -1.89 -5.55
CA ILE A 139 22.05 -1.14 -4.51
C ILE A 139 23.53 -1.02 -4.89
N THR A 140 24.13 -2.10 -5.41
CA THR A 140 25.52 -2.09 -5.82
C THR A 140 25.75 -1.14 -7.01
N ASP A 141 24.86 -1.16 -8.00
CA ASP A 141 24.93 -0.24 -9.14
C ASP A 141 24.86 1.23 -8.69
N ILE A 142 23.94 1.55 -7.78
CA ILE A 142 23.83 2.89 -7.18
C ILE A 142 25.14 3.29 -6.46
N ARG A 143 25.73 2.38 -5.66
CA ARG A 143 26.99 2.64 -4.95
C ARG A 143 28.17 2.83 -5.89
N CYS A 144 28.18 2.13 -7.00
CA CYS A 144 29.18 2.26 -8.05
C CYS A 144 28.92 3.46 -8.98
N ALA A 145 27.89 4.26 -8.74
CA ALA A 145 27.44 5.36 -9.61
C ALA A 145 27.14 4.90 -11.05
N ILE A 146 26.64 3.68 -11.22
CA ILE A 146 26.29 3.08 -12.50
C ILE A 146 24.77 3.19 -12.69
N LYS A 147 24.36 3.78 -13.83
CA LYS A 147 22.98 3.90 -14.23
C LYS A 147 22.50 2.66 -14.98
N GLU A 148 22.64 1.48 -14.35
CA GLU A 148 22.14 0.21 -14.89
C GLU A 148 20.70 -0.02 -14.42
N THR A 149 19.77 -0.05 -15.36
CA THR A 149 18.31 -0.04 -15.07
C THR A 149 17.70 -1.41 -14.94
N SER A 150 18.41 -2.47 -15.40
CA SER A 150 17.83 -3.81 -15.55
C SER A 150 17.35 -4.44 -14.22
N ALA A 151 18.07 -4.19 -13.13
CA ALA A 151 17.69 -4.71 -11.83
C ALA A 151 16.40 -4.04 -11.30
N LEU A 152 16.31 -2.71 -11.40
CA LEU A 152 15.13 -1.94 -11.02
C LEU A 152 13.91 -2.30 -11.89
N GLN A 153 14.13 -2.48 -13.20
CA GLN A 153 13.09 -2.90 -14.13
C GLN A 153 12.50 -4.26 -13.75
N ASN A 154 13.35 -5.26 -13.46
CA ASN A 154 12.86 -6.58 -13.05
C ASN A 154 12.16 -6.56 -11.69
N LEU A 155 12.63 -5.75 -10.74
CA LEU A 155 11.91 -5.53 -9.49
C LEU A 155 10.53 -4.91 -9.72
N ALA A 156 10.43 -3.89 -10.58
CA ALA A 156 9.16 -3.29 -10.93
C ALA A 156 8.17 -4.30 -11.51
N LEU A 157 8.62 -5.15 -12.44
CA LEU A 157 7.82 -6.22 -13.03
C LEU A 157 7.32 -7.21 -11.96
N ILE A 158 8.22 -7.71 -11.10
CA ILE A 158 7.87 -8.68 -10.05
C ILE A 158 6.85 -8.09 -9.07
N TYR A 159 7.00 -6.82 -8.68
CA TYR A 159 6.03 -6.16 -7.78
C TYR A 159 4.71 -5.85 -8.48
N PHE A 160 4.72 -5.51 -9.76
CA PHE A 160 3.51 -5.30 -10.55
C PHE A 160 2.69 -6.58 -10.67
N ASP A 161 3.33 -7.70 -11.02
CA ASP A 161 2.69 -9.02 -11.11
C ASP A 161 2.16 -9.50 -9.74
N ALA A 162 2.77 -9.06 -8.65
CA ALA A 162 2.30 -9.33 -7.30
C ALA A 162 1.18 -8.39 -6.81
N GLY A 163 0.72 -7.42 -7.61
CA GLY A 163 -0.32 -6.45 -7.26
C GLY A 163 0.14 -5.35 -6.29
N ASP A 164 1.45 -5.14 -6.17
CA ASP A 164 2.02 -4.04 -5.39
C ASP A 164 2.40 -2.87 -6.32
N GLU A 165 1.37 -2.17 -6.79
CA GLU A 165 1.51 -1.08 -7.75
C GLU A 165 2.37 0.08 -7.20
N LYS A 166 2.36 0.28 -5.88
CA LYS A 166 3.16 1.35 -5.25
C LYS A 166 4.65 1.10 -5.39
N ARG A 167 5.12 -0.12 -5.08
CA ARG A 167 6.52 -0.49 -5.25
C ARG A 167 6.89 -0.61 -6.72
N ALA A 168 6.01 -1.20 -7.53
CA ALA A 168 6.18 -1.29 -8.98
C ALA A 168 6.39 0.08 -9.61
N PHE A 169 5.53 1.05 -9.28
CA PHE A 169 5.65 2.43 -9.78
C PHE A 169 6.97 3.07 -9.37
N LYS A 170 7.36 2.98 -8.08
CA LYS A 170 8.60 3.59 -7.59
C LYS A 170 9.84 3.04 -8.30
N TYR A 171 9.92 1.72 -8.49
CA TYR A 171 11.06 1.11 -9.18
C TYR A 171 11.04 1.39 -10.69
N ALA A 172 9.86 1.39 -11.33
CA ALA A 172 9.72 1.75 -12.74
C ALA A 172 10.13 3.20 -13.00
N GLN A 173 9.71 4.12 -12.12
CA GLN A 173 10.10 5.53 -12.19
C GLN A 173 11.63 5.69 -12.09
N SER A 174 12.26 5.09 -11.09
CA SER A 174 13.72 5.15 -10.95
C SER A 174 14.43 4.54 -12.16
N ALA A 175 13.91 3.45 -12.71
CA ALA A 175 14.51 2.80 -13.87
C ALA A 175 14.42 3.68 -15.14
N ILE A 176 13.28 4.34 -15.39
CA ILE A 176 13.15 5.22 -16.56
C ILE A 176 13.98 6.51 -16.43
N GLU A 177 14.02 7.09 -15.23
CA GLU A 177 14.85 8.26 -14.94
C GLU A 177 16.34 7.96 -15.20
N ASP A 178 16.84 6.82 -14.73
CA ASP A 178 18.20 6.37 -14.96
C ASP A 178 18.48 6.05 -16.44
N ALA A 179 17.51 5.45 -17.15
CA ALA A 179 17.63 5.17 -18.58
C ALA A 179 17.72 6.45 -19.42
N VAL A 180 16.90 7.44 -19.11
CA VAL A 180 16.91 8.77 -19.77
C VAL A 180 18.22 9.49 -19.48
N PHE A 181 18.64 9.54 -18.22
CA PHE A 181 19.89 10.18 -17.84
C PHE A 181 21.12 9.53 -18.53
N GLY A 182 21.14 8.19 -18.59
CA GLY A 182 22.22 7.44 -19.22
C GLY A 182 22.22 7.48 -20.76
N GLY A 183 21.21 8.10 -21.39
CA GLY A 183 21.07 8.14 -22.85
C GLY A 183 20.84 6.75 -23.48
N ALA A 184 20.32 5.80 -22.71
CA ALA A 184 20.05 4.43 -23.12
C ALA A 184 18.74 4.35 -23.92
N GLN A 185 18.72 4.85 -25.15
CA GLN A 185 17.50 5.01 -25.96
C GLN A 185 16.66 3.74 -26.04
N VAL A 186 17.28 2.58 -26.23
CA VAL A 186 16.58 1.30 -26.31
C VAL A 186 15.83 0.97 -25.02
N ARG A 187 16.49 1.17 -23.89
CA ARG A 187 15.90 0.92 -22.57
C ARG A 187 14.81 1.92 -22.24
N THR A 188 15.02 3.19 -22.62
CA THR A 188 14.01 4.24 -22.45
C THR A 188 12.71 3.89 -23.19
N THR A 189 12.82 3.45 -24.44
CA THR A 189 11.63 3.03 -25.22
C THR A 189 10.91 1.84 -24.61
N GLN A 190 11.65 0.79 -24.20
CA GLN A 190 11.06 -0.38 -23.55
C GLN A 190 10.39 -0.06 -22.22
N MET A 191 11.03 0.81 -21.43
CA MET A 191 10.51 1.20 -20.13
C MET A 191 9.33 2.15 -20.24
N ALA A 192 9.21 2.96 -21.30
CA ALA A 192 8.16 3.95 -21.44
C ALA A 192 6.76 3.31 -21.48
N GLU A 193 6.57 2.24 -22.25
CA GLU A 193 5.30 1.52 -22.30
C GLU A 193 4.95 0.88 -20.94
N PHE A 194 5.92 0.17 -20.35
CA PHE A 194 5.74 -0.46 -19.04
C PHE A 194 5.49 0.58 -17.94
N TYR A 195 6.25 1.68 -17.91
CA TYR A 195 6.04 2.78 -16.97
C TYR A 195 4.64 3.40 -17.12
N THR A 196 4.18 3.59 -18.34
CA THR A 196 2.83 4.14 -18.60
C THR A 196 1.74 3.22 -18.01
N MET A 197 1.87 1.89 -18.22
CA MET A 197 0.94 0.90 -17.68
C MET A 197 0.96 0.89 -16.14
N VAL A 198 2.13 0.85 -15.54
CA VAL A 198 2.29 0.85 -14.06
C VAL A 198 1.79 2.15 -13.46
N ASN A 199 2.08 3.30 -14.10
CA ASN A 199 1.63 4.62 -13.66
C ASN A 199 0.10 4.73 -13.73
N ALA A 200 -0.54 4.21 -14.78
CA ALA A 200 -2.00 4.18 -14.89
C ALA A 200 -2.61 3.35 -13.75
N ALA A 201 -2.14 2.12 -13.53
CA ALA A 201 -2.63 1.25 -12.48
C ALA A 201 -2.44 1.87 -11.07
N PHE A 202 -1.29 2.50 -10.84
CA PHE A 202 -1.02 3.21 -9.58
C PHE A 202 -1.98 4.40 -9.36
N ARG A 203 -2.20 5.21 -10.39
CA ARG A 203 -3.13 6.36 -10.32
C ARG A 203 -4.57 5.93 -10.08
N ASP A 204 -5.02 4.87 -10.74
CA ASP A 204 -6.38 4.34 -10.55
C ASP A 204 -6.59 3.89 -9.10
N LYS A 205 -5.62 3.21 -8.53
CA LYS A 205 -5.66 2.78 -7.13
C LYS A 205 -5.61 3.97 -6.15
N GLU A 206 -4.78 4.96 -6.43
CA GLU A 206 -4.72 6.20 -5.64
C GLU A 206 -6.04 6.97 -5.70
N ALA A 207 -6.65 7.09 -6.89
CA ALA A 207 -7.95 7.73 -7.07
C ALA A 207 -9.06 6.99 -6.30
N ALA A 208 -9.10 5.66 -6.37
CA ALA A 208 -10.03 4.84 -5.59
C ALA A 208 -9.85 5.03 -4.08
N ALA A 209 -8.60 5.06 -3.59
CA ALA A 209 -8.30 5.31 -2.19
C ALA A 209 -8.74 6.70 -1.72
N LYS A 210 -8.51 7.74 -2.52
CA LYS A 210 -8.99 9.11 -2.26
C LYS A 210 -10.52 9.18 -2.21
N HIS A 211 -11.19 8.52 -3.14
CA HIS A 211 -12.65 8.46 -3.19
C HIS A 211 -13.22 7.77 -1.94
N ASN A 212 -12.66 6.65 -1.52
CA ASN A 212 -13.06 5.96 -0.30
C ASN A 212 -12.84 6.81 0.94
N LEU A 213 -11.74 7.56 1.01
CA LEU A 213 -11.47 8.49 2.11
C LEU A 213 -12.50 9.63 2.15
N GLN A 214 -12.87 10.19 1.00
CA GLN A 214 -13.89 11.24 0.90
C GLN A 214 -15.26 10.74 1.40
N TRP A 215 -15.68 9.54 0.99
CA TRP A 215 -16.91 8.92 1.49
C TRP A 215 -16.88 8.67 3.00
N SER A 216 -15.75 8.20 3.53
CA SER A 216 -15.58 8.01 4.97
C SER A 216 -15.71 9.31 5.74
N LEU A 217 -15.11 10.39 5.25
CA LEU A 217 -15.21 11.72 5.86
C LEU A 217 -16.64 12.27 5.81
N LEU A 218 -17.36 12.08 4.70
CA LEU A 218 -18.78 12.45 4.58
C LEU A 218 -19.65 11.70 5.59
N LEU A 219 -19.46 10.40 5.75
CA LEU A 219 -20.18 9.59 6.72
C LEU A 219 -19.93 10.04 8.16
N ILE A 220 -18.67 10.32 8.52
CA ILE A 220 -18.29 10.79 9.84
C ILE A 220 -18.93 12.17 10.12
N SER A 221 -18.93 13.08 9.15
CA SER A 221 -19.54 14.41 9.30
C SER A 221 -21.05 14.33 9.48
N LEU A 222 -21.74 13.45 8.76
CA LEU A 222 -23.18 13.21 8.89
C LEU A 222 -23.53 12.62 10.27
N LEU A 223 -22.74 11.66 10.73
CA LEU A 223 -22.88 11.07 12.07
C LEU A 223 -22.67 12.13 13.19
N SER A 224 -21.66 12.97 13.04
CA SER A 224 -21.39 14.05 13.98
C SER A 224 -22.55 15.05 14.03
N LEU A 225 -23.11 15.42 12.89
CA LEU A 225 -24.27 16.31 12.81
C LEU A 225 -25.51 15.69 13.49
N SER A 226 -25.77 14.41 13.25
CA SER A 226 -26.88 13.70 13.89
C SER A 226 -26.73 13.64 15.41
N LEU A 227 -25.52 13.44 15.91
CA LEU A 227 -25.22 13.43 17.34
C LEU A 227 -25.48 14.81 17.98
N ILE A 228 -25.07 15.88 17.31
CA ILE A 228 -25.31 17.26 17.77
C ILE A 228 -26.83 17.53 17.89
N LEU A 229 -27.61 17.09 16.88
CA LEU A 229 -29.07 17.22 16.90
C LEU A 229 -29.71 16.44 18.05
N LEU A 230 -29.25 15.21 18.31
CA LEU A 230 -29.71 14.40 19.43
C LEU A 230 -29.40 15.06 20.77
N ILE A 231 -28.21 15.59 20.96
CA ILE A 231 -27.82 16.33 22.19
C ILE A 231 -28.72 17.55 22.36
N ALA A 232 -28.99 18.32 21.30
CA ALA A 232 -29.87 19.48 21.37
C ALA A 232 -31.31 19.08 21.75
N GLN A 233 -31.84 17.95 21.24
CA GLN A 233 -33.13 17.41 21.65
C GLN A 233 -33.16 17.00 23.12
N ILE A 234 -32.14 16.30 23.60
CA ILE A 234 -32.05 15.89 25.00
C ILE A 234 -32.02 17.11 25.93
N LEU A 235 -31.21 18.12 25.61
CA LEU A 235 -31.16 19.37 26.40
C LEU A 235 -32.50 20.09 26.44
N LYS A 236 -33.22 20.12 25.31
CA LYS A 236 -34.59 20.67 25.23
C LYS A 236 -35.59 19.88 26.11
N GLN A 237 -35.52 18.55 26.09
CA GLN A 237 -36.33 17.67 26.92
C GLN A 237 -36.01 17.86 28.41
N MET A 238 -34.75 17.90 28.79
CA MET A 238 -34.32 18.16 30.18
C MET A 238 -34.89 19.49 30.70
N LYS A 239 -34.84 20.57 29.90
CA LYS A 239 -35.41 21.85 30.25
C LYS A 239 -36.95 21.79 30.46
N ASN A 240 -37.66 21.02 29.64
CA ASN A 240 -39.09 20.79 29.77
C ASN A 240 -39.43 19.98 31.04
N ILE A 241 -38.69 18.93 31.33
CA ILE A 241 -38.83 18.11 32.56
C ILE A 241 -38.59 18.97 33.82
N SER A 242 -37.56 19.80 33.79
CA SER A 242 -37.30 20.74 34.91
C SER A 242 -38.49 21.65 35.17
N LYS A 243 -39.11 22.24 34.13
CA LYS A 243 -40.34 23.09 34.26
C LYS A 243 -41.54 22.32 34.79
N ILE A 244 -41.73 21.08 34.34
CA ILE A 244 -42.82 20.21 34.83
C ILE A 244 -42.63 19.87 36.30
N LYS A 245 -41.37 19.54 36.68
CA LYS A 245 -41.04 19.27 38.10
C LYS A 245 -41.30 20.46 39.00
N GLU A 246 -40.96 21.66 38.58
CA GLU A 246 -41.24 22.93 39.31
C GLU A 246 -42.74 23.12 39.49
N ARG A 247 -43.56 23.04 38.41
CA ARG A 247 -45.02 23.13 38.46
C ARG A 247 -45.67 22.06 39.37
N LEU A 248 -45.15 20.83 39.32
CA LEU A 248 -45.64 19.74 40.15
C LEU A 248 -45.34 20.03 41.64
N SER A 249 -44.14 20.56 41.95
CA SER A 249 -43.80 20.98 43.31
C SER A 249 -44.72 22.08 43.82
N GLU A 250 -44.96 23.13 43.03
CA GLU A 250 -45.91 24.19 43.37
C GLU A 250 -47.33 23.68 43.61
N SER A 251 -47.81 22.76 42.73
CA SER A 251 -49.14 22.13 42.88
C SER A 251 -49.23 21.28 44.13
N ASN A 252 -48.18 20.53 44.49
CA ASN A 252 -48.14 19.74 45.72
C ASN A 252 -48.20 20.62 46.99
N VAL A 253 -47.47 21.74 47.00
CA VAL A 253 -47.49 22.68 48.11
C VAL A 253 -48.92 23.24 48.25
N ARG A 254 -49.56 23.65 47.13
CA ARG A 254 -50.92 24.17 47.13
C ARG A 254 -51.94 23.14 47.62
N LEU A 255 -51.84 21.91 47.18
CA LEU A 255 -52.70 20.80 47.65
C LEU A 255 -52.53 20.54 49.14
N THR A 256 -51.31 20.60 49.65
CA THR A 256 -51.04 20.42 51.07
C THR A 256 -51.68 21.53 51.91
N GLU A 257 -51.62 22.78 51.47
CA GLU A 257 -52.29 23.92 52.12
C GLU A 257 -53.80 23.80 52.11
N GLN A 258 -54.39 23.44 50.95
CA GLN A 258 -55.85 23.19 50.83
C GLN A 258 -56.30 22.05 51.76
N ASN A 259 -55.57 20.96 51.86
CA ASN A 259 -55.87 19.85 52.76
C ASN A 259 -55.83 20.30 54.23
N ARG A 260 -54.89 21.18 54.60
CA ARG A 260 -54.79 21.73 55.95
C ARG A 260 -56.01 22.60 56.26
N GLU A 261 -56.42 23.50 55.35
CA GLU A 261 -57.61 24.33 55.49
C GLU A 261 -58.90 23.47 55.62
N ILE A 262 -59.00 22.38 54.85
CA ILE A 262 -60.16 21.46 54.95
C ILE A 262 -60.18 20.76 56.32
N ILE A 263 -59.03 20.30 56.83
CA ILE A 263 -58.94 19.67 58.15
C ILE A 263 -59.34 20.67 59.25
N GLU A 264 -58.85 21.88 59.17
CA GLU A 264 -59.18 22.96 60.13
C GLU A 264 -60.69 23.32 60.10
N THR A 265 -61.28 23.47 58.91
CA THR A 265 -62.70 23.72 58.71
C THR A 265 -63.59 22.59 59.24
N ASN A 266 -63.18 21.33 59.00
CA ASN A 266 -63.89 20.13 59.49
C ASN A 266 -63.84 20.05 61.03
N SER A 267 -62.67 20.46 61.64
CA SER A 267 -62.55 20.52 63.09
C SER A 267 -63.54 21.56 63.68
N LEU A 268 -63.57 22.79 63.15
CA LEU A 268 -64.50 23.81 63.55
C LEU A 268 -65.97 23.41 63.34
N LEU A 269 -66.34 22.74 62.26
CA LEU A 269 -67.69 22.24 62.01
C LEU A 269 -68.08 21.15 63.02
N THR A 270 -67.14 20.28 63.41
CA THR A 270 -67.40 19.25 64.43
C THR A 270 -67.66 19.89 65.78
N GLU A 271 -66.84 20.87 66.16
CA GLU A 271 -67.04 21.63 67.41
C GLU A 271 -68.37 22.35 67.40
N SER A 272 -68.75 23.07 66.33
CA SER A 272 -70.02 23.69 66.15
C SER A 272 -71.22 22.74 66.31
N ASN A 273 -71.11 21.55 65.73
CA ASN A 273 -72.13 20.52 65.86
C ASN A 273 -72.23 19.97 67.26
N MET A 274 -71.12 19.76 67.99
CA MET A 274 -71.15 19.36 69.37
C MET A 274 -71.88 20.43 70.25
N VAL A 275 -71.54 21.70 70.05
CA VAL A 275 -72.21 22.80 70.74
C VAL A 275 -73.72 22.81 70.42
N LYS A 276 -74.17 22.65 69.22
CA LYS A 276 -75.55 22.54 68.83
C LYS A 276 -76.27 21.37 69.53
N GLU A 277 -75.66 20.17 69.56
CA GLU A 277 -76.18 18.99 70.25
C GLU A 277 -76.34 19.28 71.76
N GLN A 278 -75.36 19.94 72.39
CA GLN A 278 -75.52 20.39 73.79
C GLN A 278 -76.70 21.32 74.01
N TYR A 279 -76.89 22.34 73.15
CA TYR A 279 -78.01 23.22 73.25
C TYR A 279 -79.38 22.48 73.04
N ILE A 280 -79.45 21.54 72.09
CA ILE A 280 -80.63 20.72 71.84
C ILE A 280 -80.94 19.86 73.07
N THR A 281 -79.92 19.23 73.66
CA THR A 281 -80.10 18.40 74.85
C THR A 281 -80.54 19.25 76.04
N GLN A 282 -79.90 20.41 76.30
CA GLN A 282 -80.33 21.32 77.35
C GLN A 282 -81.80 21.84 77.11
N PHE A 283 -82.15 22.12 75.89
CA PHE A 283 -83.51 22.56 75.56
C PHE A 283 -84.52 21.46 75.90
N PHE A 284 -84.23 20.23 75.57
CA PHE A 284 -85.13 19.08 75.87
C PHE A 284 -85.21 18.80 77.35
N ASP A 285 -84.07 18.93 78.13
CA ASP A 285 -84.08 18.78 79.58
C ASP A 285 -84.89 19.85 80.23
N LEU A 286 -84.73 21.13 79.80
CA LEU A 286 -85.59 22.22 80.27
C LEU A 286 -87.05 22.01 79.96
N HIS A 287 -87.40 21.51 78.78
CA HIS A 287 -88.72 21.30 78.38
C HIS A 287 -89.44 20.13 79.16
N SER A 288 -88.70 19.04 79.40
CA SER A 288 -89.09 17.96 80.26
C SER A 288 -89.37 18.43 81.72
N ASN A 289 -88.44 19.18 82.27
CA ASN A 289 -88.59 19.71 83.61
C ASN A 289 -89.77 20.69 83.71
N TYR A 290 -90.16 21.41 82.64
CA TYR A 290 -91.35 22.22 82.62
C TYR A 290 -92.67 21.36 82.57
N ILE A 291 -92.69 20.25 81.85
CA ILE A 291 -93.81 19.35 81.73
C ILE A 291 -94.05 18.69 83.12
N ASP A 292 -93.02 18.19 83.76
CA ASP A 292 -93.06 17.58 85.10
C ASP A 292 -93.56 18.45 86.19
N LYS A 293 -93.52 19.81 86.01
CA LYS A 293 -94.09 20.77 86.96
C LYS A 293 -95.57 21.10 86.79
N PHE A 294 -96.16 20.68 85.72
CA PHE A 294 -97.59 20.89 85.41
C PHE A 294 -98.49 19.61 85.57
N GLU A 295 -97.88 18.48 85.94
CA GLU A 295 -98.59 17.31 86.47
C GLU A 295 -98.65 17.38 87.99
#